data_59603d4a76abaa511ddcf2bdd14a9efd
#
_entry.id   59603d4a76abaa511ddcf2bdd14a9efd
#
_cell.length_a   1.000
_cell.length_b   1.000
_cell.length_c   1.000
_cell.angle_alpha   90.00
_cell.angle_beta   90.00
_cell.angle_gamma   90.00
#
_symmetry.space_group_name_H-M   'P 1'
#
loop_
_entity.id
_entity.type
_entity.pdbx_description
1 polymer ?
#
loop_
_entity_poly.entity_id
_entity_poly.type
_entity_poly.pdbx_seq_one_letter_code
_entity_poly.pdbx_strand_id
1 'polypeptide(L)'
;GDWISDVREGLTFCDATSASFAMALPWTKLDVVTWSWQKVMGGEAAHGMIALSPRAVARLESYDPAWPLPKLFRLTKGGALIRDLFEGATINTPSMLAVEDQLDALAWATQIGGLSALIARSQANLSVVRNWVDQSSWAAFLTPDISQQSSTSICLKIIDPIFGGLPDSAQRAFIKSMTALLEQKNVAFDIAAYRDAPPGLRLWGGATVES
;
A
#
# COMPACT_ATOMS: atom_id res chain seq x y z
N GLY A 1 -3.81 12.59 6.36
CA GLY A 1 -3.91 12.34 7.82
C GLY A 1 -4.63 13.43 8.59
N ASP A 2 -5.07 14.52 7.94
CA ASP A 2 -5.64 15.70 8.63
C ASP A 2 -6.99 15.38 9.30
N TRP A 3 -7.69 14.38 8.79
CA TRP A 3 -8.92 13.86 9.38
C TRP A 3 -8.72 13.09 10.70
N ILE A 4 -7.47 12.72 11.04
CA ILE A 4 -7.15 12.03 12.29
C ILE A 4 -7.01 13.08 13.39
N SER A 5 -7.92 13.04 14.38
CA SER A 5 -7.86 13.95 15.53
C SER A 5 -6.60 13.75 16.37
N ASP A 6 -5.99 14.83 16.83
CA ASP A 6 -4.91 14.78 17.81
C ASP A 6 -5.43 14.39 19.20
N VAL A 7 -6.68 14.74 19.51
CA VAL A 7 -7.39 14.33 20.72
C VAL A 7 -8.24 13.11 20.40
N ARG A 8 -7.76 11.93 20.77
CA ARG A 8 -8.46 10.65 20.54
C ARG A 8 -8.15 9.67 21.68
N GLU A 9 -9.16 8.89 22.07
CA GLU A 9 -9.01 7.85 23.10
C GLU A 9 -8.38 6.56 22.51
N GLY A 10 -8.82 6.17 21.33
CA GLY A 10 -8.34 4.97 20.64
C GLY A 10 -6.97 5.15 19.98
N LEU A 11 -6.38 4.04 19.51
CA LEU A 11 -5.16 4.03 18.71
C LEU A 11 -5.51 4.09 17.21
N THR A 12 -4.65 4.74 16.43
CA THR A 12 -4.74 4.76 14.98
C THR A 12 -3.87 3.67 14.39
N PHE A 13 -4.50 2.73 13.69
CA PHE A 13 -3.83 1.66 12.95
C PHE A 13 -3.77 2.04 11.47
N CYS A 14 -2.64 1.83 10.85
CA CYS A 14 -2.42 2.07 9.42
C CYS A 14 -1.75 0.86 8.77
N ASP A 15 -2.47 0.20 7.87
CA ASP A 15 -1.82 -0.66 6.88
C ASP A 15 -1.23 0.24 5.80
N ALA A 16 0.07 0.41 5.83
CA ALA A 16 0.82 1.24 4.90
C ALA A 16 1.53 0.42 3.82
N THR A 17 1.12 -0.82 3.58
CA THR A 17 1.81 -1.73 2.66
C THR A 17 2.01 -1.13 1.27
N SER A 18 1.04 -0.39 0.74
CA SER A 18 1.17 0.29 -0.55
C SER A 18 1.56 1.76 -0.45
N ALA A 19 1.60 2.34 0.76
CA ALA A 19 1.92 3.74 1.00
C ALA A 19 3.36 3.96 1.46
N SER A 20 3.90 3.01 2.23
CA SER A 20 5.31 3.06 2.69
C SER A 20 6.24 3.20 1.49
N PHE A 21 7.19 4.12 1.60
CA PHE A 21 8.18 4.50 0.58
C PHE A 21 7.63 5.22 -0.66
N ALA A 22 6.30 5.40 -0.79
CA ALA A 22 5.69 6.14 -1.90
C ALA A 22 4.97 7.41 -1.48
N MET A 23 4.64 7.55 -0.20
CA MET A 23 3.88 8.67 0.35
C MET A 23 4.48 9.13 1.66
N ALA A 24 4.35 10.44 1.96
CA ALA A 24 4.66 10.96 3.28
C ALA A 24 3.58 10.50 4.27
N LEU A 25 3.97 9.70 5.25
CA LEU A 25 3.07 9.23 6.30
C LEU A 25 3.03 10.24 7.46
N PRO A 26 1.84 10.55 8.02
CA PRO A 26 1.70 11.45 9.15
C PRO A 26 2.06 10.75 10.46
N TRP A 27 3.33 10.42 10.67
CA TRP A 27 3.82 9.59 11.76
C TRP A 27 3.35 10.04 13.15
N THR A 28 3.21 11.34 13.37
CA THR A 28 2.73 11.90 14.65
C THR A 28 1.28 11.54 14.97
N LYS A 29 0.51 11.12 13.97
CA LYS A 29 -0.90 10.73 14.08
C LYS A 29 -1.13 9.23 14.04
N LEU A 30 -0.08 8.43 13.79
CA LEU A 30 -0.16 6.99 13.64
C LEU A 30 0.41 6.30 14.88
N ASP A 31 -0.33 5.34 15.43
CA ASP A 31 0.08 4.60 16.62
C ASP A 31 0.64 3.23 16.27
N VAL A 32 0.07 2.55 15.28
CA VAL A 32 0.55 1.27 14.78
C VAL A 32 0.58 1.35 13.25
N VAL A 33 1.74 1.15 12.67
CA VAL A 33 1.92 1.12 11.23
C VAL A 33 2.48 -0.23 10.82
N THR A 34 1.84 -0.88 9.86
CA THR A 34 2.31 -2.15 9.32
C THR A 34 2.55 -2.04 7.83
N TRP A 35 3.56 -2.74 7.34
CA TRP A 35 3.83 -2.89 5.90
C TRP A 35 4.62 -4.16 5.63
N SER A 36 4.77 -4.48 4.36
CA SER A 36 5.60 -5.56 3.86
C SER A 36 6.35 -5.10 2.60
N TRP A 37 7.28 -5.88 2.11
CA TRP A 37 8.28 -5.43 1.14
C TRP A 37 7.86 -5.52 -0.33
N GLN A 38 6.78 -6.24 -0.63
CA GLN A 38 6.36 -6.58 -2.01
C GLN A 38 5.80 -5.43 -2.85
N LYS A 39 5.60 -4.26 -2.27
CA LYS A 39 5.00 -3.12 -2.98
C LYS A 39 6.06 -2.18 -3.53
N VAL A 40 6.27 -1.03 -2.91
CA VAL A 40 7.14 0.03 -3.45
C VAL A 40 8.60 -0.39 -3.54
N MET A 41 9.07 -1.22 -2.63
CA MET A 41 10.46 -1.72 -2.64
C MET A 41 10.67 -2.91 -3.59
N GLY A 42 9.61 -3.49 -4.16
CA GLY A 42 9.71 -4.54 -5.17
C GLY A 42 10.17 -5.91 -4.66
N GLY A 43 10.28 -6.09 -3.33
CA GLY A 43 10.68 -7.36 -2.72
C GLY A 43 9.55 -8.37 -2.61
N GLU A 44 9.76 -9.41 -1.81
CA GLU A 44 8.75 -10.43 -1.54
C GLU A 44 7.83 -10.05 -0.37
N ALA A 45 6.61 -10.60 -0.33
CA ALA A 45 5.66 -10.44 0.77
C ALA A 45 6.01 -11.31 2.00
N ALA A 46 7.28 -11.64 2.18
CA ALA A 46 7.72 -12.65 3.14
C ALA A 46 7.80 -12.15 4.58
N HIS A 47 8.02 -10.86 4.80
CA HIS A 47 8.26 -10.27 6.12
C HIS A 47 7.30 -9.12 6.37
N GLY A 48 6.53 -9.23 7.47
CA GLY A 48 5.72 -8.14 7.99
C GLY A 48 6.58 -7.23 8.87
N MET A 49 6.53 -5.93 8.60
CA MET A 49 7.13 -4.89 9.40
C MET A 49 6.08 -4.22 10.26
N ILE A 50 6.46 -3.80 11.46
CA ILE A 50 5.60 -3.06 12.38
C ILE A 50 6.37 -1.91 13.03
N ALA A 51 5.76 -0.74 13.05
CA ALA A 51 6.22 0.40 13.85
C ALA A 51 5.16 0.76 14.89
N LEU A 52 5.61 1.00 16.12
CA LEU A 52 4.74 1.35 17.25
C LEU A 52 5.08 2.74 17.77
N SER A 53 4.06 3.57 18.00
CA SER A 53 4.24 4.81 18.74
C SER A 53 4.47 4.54 20.23
N PRO A 54 5.03 5.50 20.99
CA PRO A 54 5.11 5.38 22.45
C PRO A 54 3.74 5.14 23.09
N ARG A 55 2.67 5.69 22.51
CA ARG A 55 1.30 5.50 22.98
C ARG A 55 0.81 4.07 22.77
N ALA A 56 1.14 3.46 21.63
CA ALA A 56 0.84 2.06 21.36
C ALA A 56 1.61 1.12 22.31
N VAL A 57 2.89 1.42 22.57
CA VAL A 57 3.70 0.67 23.56
C VAL A 57 3.09 0.76 24.97
N ALA A 58 2.76 1.96 25.44
CA ALA A 58 2.12 2.14 26.74
C ALA A 58 0.79 1.38 26.85
N ARG A 59 0.01 1.31 25.75
CA ARG A 59 -1.23 0.52 25.72
C ARG A 59 -0.96 -0.98 25.79
N LEU A 60 0.05 -1.47 25.08
CA LEU A 60 0.45 -2.89 25.14
C LEU A 60 0.92 -3.29 26.57
N GLU A 61 1.67 -2.44 27.23
CA GLU A 61 2.21 -2.71 28.56
C GLU A 61 1.17 -2.58 29.70
N SER A 62 0.11 -1.79 29.47
CA SER A 62 -1.00 -1.59 30.42
C SER A 62 -2.18 -2.54 30.24
N TYR A 63 -2.19 -3.35 29.17
CA TYR A 63 -3.31 -4.24 28.85
C TYR A 63 -2.92 -5.70 29.05
N ASP A 64 -3.66 -6.40 29.91
CA ASP A 64 -3.56 -7.84 30.08
C ASP A 64 -4.74 -8.52 29.34
N PRO A 65 -4.49 -9.26 28.25
CA PRO A 65 -5.55 -9.89 27.48
C PRO A 65 -6.21 -11.01 28.31
N ALA A 66 -7.55 -11.02 28.33
CA ALA A 66 -8.36 -12.01 29.05
C ALA A 66 -8.21 -13.43 28.48
N TRP A 67 -7.71 -13.57 27.26
CA TRP A 67 -7.57 -14.85 26.55
C TRP A 67 -6.12 -15.08 26.14
N PRO A 68 -5.67 -16.35 26.08
CA PRO A 68 -4.34 -16.68 25.59
C PRO A 68 -4.14 -16.18 24.16
N LEU A 69 -3.06 -15.44 23.91
CA LEU A 69 -2.70 -14.99 22.57
C LEU A 69 -1.81 -16.03 21.86
N PRO A 70 -2.04 -16.28 20.58
CA PRO A 70 -1.06 -16.97 19.73
C PRO A 70 0.32 -16.30 19.81
N LYS A 71 1.39 -17.09 19.66
CA LYS A 71 2.77 -16.57 19.75
C LYS A 71 3.01 -15.37 18.85
N LEU A 72 2.45 -15.39 17.64
CA LEU A 72 2.57 -14.32 16.64
C LEU A 72 2.09 -12.94 17.14
N PHE A 73 1.11 -12.91 18.04
CA PHE A 73 0.52 -11.67 18.55
C PHE A 73 1.07 -11.28 19.92
N ARG A 74 2.04 -12.03 20.47
CA ARG A 74 2.64 -11.73 21.77
C ARG A 74 3.79 -10.76 21.60
N LEU A 75 3.52 -9.48 21.80
CA LEU A 75 4.53 -8.42 21.75
C LEU A 75 5.01 -8.04 23.17
N THR A 76 4.38 -8.60 24.23
CA THR A 76 4.76 -8.35 25.62
C THR A 76 5.09 -9.64 26.37
N LYS A 77 5.95 -9.55 27.38
CA LYS A 77 6.29 -10.59 28.34
C LYS A 77 6.40 -9.98 29.72
N GLY A 78 5.61 -10.49 30.66
CA GLY A 78 5.62 -9.95 32.03
C GLY A 78 5.21 -8.48 32.12
N GLY A 79 4.29 -8.02 31.27
CA GLY A 79 3.82 -6.62 31.24
C GLY A 79 4.76 -5.64 30.55
N ALA A 80 5.89 -6.10 29.98
CA ALA A 80 6.83 -5.24 29.26
C ALA A 80 6.95 -5.63 27.78
N LEU A 81 7.22 -4.66 26.91
CA LEU A 81 7.47 -4.90 25.48
C LEU A 81 8.68 -5.82 25.29
N ILE A 82 8.55 -6.82 24.42
CA ILE A 82 9.68 -7.68 24.01
C ILE A 82 10.51 -6.90 22.99
N ARG A 83 11.49 -6.12 23.48
CA ARG A 83 12.31 -5.24 22.64
C ARG A 83 13.10 -5.98 21.59
N ASP A 84 13.58 -7.17 21.91
CA ASP A 84 14.39 -8.01 21.00
C ASP A 84 13.69 -8.24 19.64
N LEU A 85 12.34 -8.29 19.61
CA LEU A 85 11.59 -8.41 18.35
C LEU A 85 11.81 -7.22 17.39
N PHE A 86 12.14 -6.05 17.93
CA PHE A 86 12.41 -4.82 17.18
C PHE A 86 13.92 -4.61 16.93
N GLU A 87 14.75 -5.52 17.46
CA GLU A 87 16.21 -5.51 17.36
C GLU A 87 16.75 -6.71 16.57
N GLY A 88 15.85 -7.41 15.84
CA GLY A 88 16.23 -8.50 14.91
C GLY A 88 15.98 -9.92 15.43
N ALA A 89 15.48 -10.10 16.67
CA ALA A 89 15.06 -11.43 17.15
C ALA A 89 13.69 -11.81 16.58
N THR A 90 13.68 -12.31 15.36
CA THR A 90 12.45 -12.71 14.66
C THR A 90 11.75 -13.88 15.34
N ILE A 91 10.41 -13.95 15.22
CA ILE A 91 9.59 -15.05 15.78
C ILE A 91 9.93 -16.39 15.14
N ASN A 92 10.18 -16.37 13.83
CA ASN A 92 10.62 -17.51 13.03
C ASN A 92 11.89 -17.14 12.27
N THR A 93 12.63 -18.15 11.81
CA THR A 93 13.79 -17.94 10.93
C THR A 93 13.35 -17.21 9.67
N PRO A 94 13.94 -16.05 9.35
CA PRO A 94 13.59 -15.32 8.14
C PRO A 94 14.10 -16.02 6.87
N SER A 95 13.49 -15.70 5.72
CA SER A 95 14.09 -16.04 4.42
C SER A 95 15.28 -15.13 4.19
N MET A 96 16.49 -15.69 4.17
CA MET A 96 17.70 -14.92 3.93
C MET A 96 17.73 -14.30 2.54
N LEU A 97 17.20 -15.00 1.52
CA LEU A 97 17.08 -14.44 0.17
C LEU A 97 16.20 -13.18 0.16
N ALA A 98 15.02 -13.22 0.78
CA ALA A 98 14.16 -12.05 0.85
C ALA A 98 14.79 -10.88 1.66
N VAL A 99 15.64 -11.18 2.65
CA VAL A 99 16.40 -10.16 3.39
C VAL A 99 17.47 -9.52 2.50
N GLU A 100 18.22 -10.30 1.74
CA GLU A 100 19.24 -9.79 0.81
C GLU A 100 18.61 -8.95 -0.31
N ASP A 101 17.48 -9.40 -0.90
CA ASP A 101 16.73 -8.63 -1.89
C ASP A 101 16.26 -7.28 -1.31
N GLN A 102 15.79 -7.27 -0.07
CA GLN A 102 15.39 -6.02 0.58
C GLN A 102 16.58 -5.10 0.90
N LEU A 103 17.74 -5.64 1.27
CA LEU A 103 18.96 -4.86 1.48
C LEU A 103 19.44 -4.22 0.18
N ASP A 104 19.41 -4.94 -0.94
CA ASP A 104 19.71 -4.40 -2.27
C ASP A 104 18.74 -3.27 -2.66
N ALA A 105 17.42 -3.49 -2.47
CA ALA A 105 16.42 -2.48 -2.73
C ALA A 105 16.63 -1.21 -1.88
N LEU A 106 17.02 -1.35 -0.59
CA LEU A 106 17.34 -0.21 0.28
C LEU A 106 18.63 0.51 -0.16
N ALA A 107 19.63 -0.24 -0.62
CA ALA A 107 20.86 0.33 -1.17
C ALA A 107 20.56 1.15 -2.44
N TRP A 108 19.76 0.59 -3.38
CA TRP A 108 19.28 1.31 -4.55
C TRP A 108 18.49 2.57 -4.17
N ALA A 109 17.55 2.46 -3.25
CA ALA A 109 16.76 3.59 -2.78
C ALA A 109 17.65 4.72 -2.23
N THR A 110 18.69 4.36 -1.46
CA THR A 110 19.68 5.30 -0.94
C THR A 110 20.46 5.99 -2.05
N GLN A 111 20.92 5.24 -3.05
CA GLN A 111 21.66 5.77 -4.19
C GLN A 111 20.89 6.79 -5.02
N ILE A 112 19.58 6.59 -5.21
CA ILE A 112 18.73 7.51 -5.99
C ILE A 112 18.29 8.75 -5.22
N GLY A 113 18.58 8.85 -3.90
CA GLY A 113 18.23 10.00 -3.05
C GLY A 113 17.23 9.70 -1.93
N GLY A 114 17.05 8.44 -1.59
CA GLY A 114 16.26 7.98 -0.44
C GLY A 114 14.75 8.16 -0.61
N LEU A 115 14.07 8.28 0.52
CA LEU A 115 12.60 8.38 0.57
C LEU A 115 12.02 9.49 -0.31
N SER A 116 12.66 10.65 -0.36
CA SER A 116 12.20 11.78 -1.17
C SER A 116 12.21 11.47 -2.67
N ALA A 117 13.22 10.76 -3.15
CA ALA A 117 13.30 10.33 -4.54
C ALA A 117 12.28 9.25 -4.87
N LEU A 118 12.04 8.28 -3.97
CA LEU A 118 11.02 7.26 -4.14
C LEU A 118 9.61 7.89 -4.22
N ILE A 119 9.30 8.84 -3.36
CA ILE A 119 8.03 9.59 -3.40
C ILE A 119 7.92 10.36 -4.72
N ALA A 120 8.98 11.06 -5.14
CA ALA A 120 8.98 11.83 -6.39
C ALA A 120 8.73 10.93 -7.61
N ARG A 121 9.33 9.74 -7.68
CA ARG A 121 9.09 8.76 -8.75
C ARG A 121 7.62 8.30 -8.78
N SER A 122 7.05 7.94 -7.64
CA SER A 122 5.63 7.54 -7.57
C SER A 122 4.69 8.69 -7.97
N GLN A 123 5.01 9.93 -7.62
CA GLN A 123 4.23 11.10 -8.03
C GLN A 123 4.39 11.40 -9.54
N ALA A 124 5.57 11.19 -10.11
CA ALA A 124 5.79 11.30 -11.55
C ALA A 124 4.92 10.29 -12.32
N ASN A 125 4.89 9.03 -11.88
CA ASN A 125 4.04 8.00 -12.46
C ASN A 125 2.54 8.38 -12.41
N LEU A 126 2.07 8.87 -11.25
CA LEU A 126 0.69 9.38 -11.12
C LEU A 126 0.43 10.55 -12.08
N SER A 127 1.39 11.44 -12.28
CA SER A 127 1.26 12.60 -13.17
C SER A 127 1.12 12.17 -14.63
N VAL A 128 1.85 11.13 -15.06
CA VAL A 128 1.68 10.55 -16.41
C VAL A 128 0.24 10.06 -16.62
N VAL A 129 -0.28 9.32 -15.63
CA VAL A 129 -1.66 8.81 -15.70
C VAL A 129 -2.67 9.96 -15.67
N ARG A 130 -2.46 11.01 -14.87
CA ARG A 130 -3.33 12.20 -14.85
C ARG A 130 -3.39 12.86 -16.21
N ASN A 131 -2.25 13.12 -16.84
CA ASN A 131 -2.17 13.75 -18.15
C ASN A 131 -2.91 12.91 -19.22
N TRP A 132 -2.83 11.58 -19.12
CA TRP A 132 -3.57 10.68 -20.01
C TRP A 132 -5.08 10.72 -19.73
N VAL A 133 -5.49 10.70 -18.47
CA VAL A 133 -6.92 10.77 -18.07
C VAL A 133 -7.54 12.09 -18.51
N ASP A 134 -6.83 13.21 -18.37
CA ASP A 134 -7.31 14.53 -18.75
C ASP A 134 -7.58 14.64 -20.27
N GLN A 135 -6.92 13.82 -21.07
CA GLN A 135 -7.13 13.73 -22.52
C GLN A 135 -8.11 12.62 -22.92
N SER A 136 -8.54 11.80 -21.97
CA SER A 136 -9.42 10.66 -22.23
C SER A 136 -10.89 11.05 -22.20
N SER A 137 -11.66 10.66 -23.23
CA SER A 137 -13.11 10.85 -23.25
C SER A 137 -13.90 9.73 -22.56
N TRP A 138 -13.24 8.62 -22.17
CA TRP A 138 -13.90 7.42 -21.68
C TRP A 138 -13.41 6.94 -20.29
N ALA A 139 -12.28 7.47 -19.80
CA ALA A 139 -11.71 7.10 -18.51
C ALA A 139 -11.64 8.30 -17.57
N ALA A 140 -11.84 8.06 -16.28
CA ALA A 140 -11.64 9.04 -15.22
C ALA A 140 -11.07 8.35 -13.97
N PHE A 141 -10.49 9.13 -13.05
CA PHE A 141 -10.14 8.58 -11.75
C PHE A 141 -11.39 8.09 -11.01
N LEU A 142 -11.26 6.99 -10.27
CA LEU A 142 -12.35 6.46 -9.45
C LEU A 142 -12.81 7.50 -8.42
N THR A 143 -11.86 8.18 -7.76
CA THR A 143 -12.14 9.34 -6.91
C THR A 143 -11.86 10.65 -7.64
N PRO A 144 -12.81 11.62 -7.65
CA PRO A 144 -12.59 12.93 -8.25
C PRO A 144 -11.69 13.83 -7.40
N ASP A 145 -11.56 13.57 -6.10
CA ASP A 145 -10.72 14.35 -5.20
C ASP A 145 -9.24 14.00 -5.39
N ILE A 146 -8.46 14.96 -5.90
CA ILE A 146 -7.04 14.81 -6.18
C ILE A 146 -6.26 14.43 -4.90
N SER A 147 -6.67 14.94 -3.74
CA SER A 147 -6.01 14.67 -2.46
C SER A 147 -6.16 13.22 -1.99
N GLN A 148 -7.13 12.50 -2.52
CA GLN A 148 -7.44 11.11 -2.21
C GLN A 148 -6.94 10.12 -3.27
N GLN A 149 -6.32 10.61 -4.35
CA GLN A 149 -5.76 9.75 -5.39
C GLN A 149 -4.45 9.11 -4.91
N SER A 150 -4.39 7.77 -4.99
CA SER A 150 -3.18 7.03 -4.66
C SER A 150 -2.13 7.16 -5.78
N SER A 151 -0.87 7.37 -5.42
CA SER A 151 0.25 7.33 -6.35
C SER A 151 0.78 5.93 -6.62
N THR A 152 0.26 4.92 -5.95
CA THR A 152 0.69 3.52 -6.09
C THR A 152 -0.39 2.64 -6.68
N SER A 153 -1.57 2.61 -6.10
CA SER A 153 -2.73 1.88 -6.60
C SER A 153 -3.68 2.87 -7.28
N ILE A 154 -3.37 3.22 -8.52
CA ILE A 154 -4.10 4.23 -9.30
C ILE A 154 -5.36 3.58 -9.86
N CYS A 155 -6.51 3.96 -9.33
CA CYS A 155 -7.80 3.37 -9.70
C CYS A 155 -8.56 4.28 -10.67
N LEU A 156 -8.97 3.70 -11.79
CA LEU A 156 -9.71 4.38 -12.85
C LEU A 156 -11.08 3.70 -13.06
N LYS A 157 -12.06 4.51 -13.44
CA LYS A 157 -13.40 4.07 -13.86
C LYS A 157 -13.63 4.40 -15.33
N ILE A 158 -14.52 3.67 -15.98
CA ILE A 158 -14.97 3.98 -17.32
C ILE A 158 -16.18 4.91 -17.22
N ILE A 159 -16.14 6.03 -17.93
CA ILE A 159 -17.19 7.07 -17.95
C ILE A 159 -18.01 7.08 -19.24
N ASP A 160 -17.77 6.14 -20.15
CA ASP A 160 -18.56 5.99 -21.36
C ASP A 160 -20.04 5.71 -21.01
N PRO A 161 -21.02 6.46 -21.58
CA PRO A 161 -22.43 6.32 -21.26
C PRO A 161 -23.00 4.92 -21.59
N ILE A 162 -22.54 4.28 -22.65
CA ILE A 162 -22.98 2.93 -23.03
C ILE A 162 -22.51 1.94 -21.98
N PHE A 163 -21.24 2.03 -21.57
CA PHE A 163 -20.72 1.20 -20.50
C PHE A 163 -21.45 1.44 -19.18
N GLY A 164 -21.69 2.71 -18.81
CA GLY A 164 -22.41 3.09 -17.59
C GLY A 164 -23.86 2.58 -17.55
N GLY A 165 -24.49 2.39 -18.69
CA GLY A 165 -25.84 1.84 -18.79
C GLY A 165 -25.93 0.31 -18.68
N LEU A 166 -24.79 -0.41 -18.68
CA LEU A 166 -24.77 -1.86 -18.57
C LEU A 166 -25.01 -2.32 -17.12
N PRO A 167 -25.62 -3.49 -16.90
CA PRO A 167 -25.65 -4.15 -15.59
C PRO A 167 -24.23 -4.43 -15.07
N ASP A 168 -24.02 -4.44 -13.75
CA ASP A 168 -22.71 -4.67 -13.13
C ASP A 168 -22.00 -5.93 -13.66
N SER A 169 -22.71 -7.02 -13.85
CA SER A 169 -22.15 -8.26 -14.41
C SER A 169 -21.62 -8.07 -15.85
N ALA A 170 -22.29 -7.28 -16.67
CA ALA A 170 -21.86 -6.98 -18.02
C ALA A 170 -20.66 -6.00 -18.04
N GLN A 171 -20.64 -5.01 -17.15
CA GLN A 171 -19.49 -4.13 -16.94
C GLN A 171 -18.25 -4.95 -16.55
N ARG A 172 -18.36 -5.87 -15.59
CA ARG A 172 -17.26 -6.77 -15.18
C ARG A 172 -16.80 -7.66 -16.32
N ALA A 173 -17.71 -8.23 -17.09
CA ALA A 173 -17.38 -9.03 -18.27
C ALA A 173 -16.64 -8.22 -19.34
N PHE A 174 -17.05 -6.97 -19.57
CA PHE A 174 -16.37 -6.06 -20.47
C PHE A 174 -14.93 -5.77 -20.01
N ILE A 175 -14.74 -5.38 -18.73
CA ILE A 175 -13.41 -5.12 -18.16
C ILE A 175 -12.52 -6.35 -18.32
N LYS A 176 -13.04 -7.54 -17.97
CA LYS A 176 -12.30 -8.79 -18.13
C LYS A 176 -11.85 -9.03 -19.56
N SER A 177 -12.73 -8.79 -20.54
CA SER A 177 -12.40 -8.98 -21.96
C SER A 177 -11.38 -7.95 -22.45
N MET A 178 -11.53 -6.69 -22.04
CA MET A 178 -10.61 -5.61 -22.38
C MET A 178 -9.21 -5.85 -21.81
N THR A 179 -9.10 -6.20 -20.53
CA THR A 179 -7.80 -6.45 -19.89
C THR A 179 -7.12 -7.69 -20.48
N ALA A 180 -7.88 -8.77 -20.78
CA ALA A 180 -7.34 -9.93 -21.46
C ALA A 180 -6.81 -9.62 -22.87
N LEU A 181 -7.50 -8.73 -23.62
CA LEU A 181 -7.03 -8.30 -24.93
C LEU A 181 -5.74 -7.46 -24.82
N LEU A 182 -5.63 -6.59 -23.85
CA LEU A 182 -4.44 -5.79 -23.61
C LEU A 182 -3.23 -6.67 -23.22
N GLU A 183 -3.46 -7.68 -22.38
CA GLU A 183 -2.45 -8.67 -22.03
C GLU A 183 -2.00 -9.49 -23.24
N GLN A 184 -2.94 -10.00 -24.05
CA GLN A 184 -2.64 -10.72 -25.30
C GLN A 184 -1.81 -9.89 -26.28
N LYS A 185 -2.01 -8.59 -26.28
CA LYS A 185 -1.25 -7.64 -27.12
C LYS A 185 0.05 -7.15 -26.47
N ASN A 186 0.43 -7.65 -25.30
CA ASN A 186 1.58 -7.21 -24.51
C ASN A 186 1.57 -5.69 -24.21
N VAL A 187 0.39 -5.10 -24.03
CA VAL A 187 0.24 -3.67 -23.74
C VAL A 187 0.18 -3.41 -22.24
N ALA A 188 -0.57 -4.23 -21.51
CA ALA A 188 -0.72 -4.08 -20.06
C ALA A 188 -1.06 -5.43 -19.41
N PHE A 189 -0.53 -5.65 -18.18
CA PHE A 189 -0.69 -6.86 -17.40
C PHE A 189 -1.29 -6.54 -16.04
N ASP A 190 -2.20 -7.39 -15.55
CA ASP A 190 -2.82 -7.33 -14.21
C ASP A 190 -3.43 -5.95 -13.86
N ILE A 191 -4.05 -5.29 -14.85
CA ILE A 191 -4.63 -3.95 -14.64
C ILE A 191 -6.12 -3.95 -14.31
N ALA A 192 -6.75 -5.11 -14.12
CA ALA A 192 -8.13 -5.18 -13.67
C ALA A 192 -8.28 -4.67 -12.23
N ALA A 193 -9.43 -4.04 -11.93
CA ALA A 193 -9.78 -3.69 -10.55
C ALA A 193 -9.86 -4.94 -9.65
N TYR A 194 -9.74 -4.76 -8.34
CA TYR A 194 -9.98 -5.84 -7.39
C TYR A 194 -11.40 -6.40 -7.52
N ARG A 195 -11.57 -7.70 -7.20
CA ARG A 195 -12.83 -8.41 -7.34
C ARG A 195 -14.02 -7.67 -6.70
N ASP A 196 -13.81 -7.11 -5.52
CA ASP A 196 -14.86 -6.46 -4.73
C ASP A 196 -14.91 -4.92 -4.95
N ALA A 197 -14.07 -4.39 -5.85
CA ALA A 197 -14.09 -3.00 -6.26
C ALA A 197 -15.13 -2.76 -7.37
N PRO A 198 -15.54 -1.50 -7.61
CA PRO A 198 -16.30 -1.17 -8.81
C PRO A 198 -15.57 -1.60 -10.09
N PRO A 199 -16.31 -1.96 -11.17
CA PRO A 199 -15.70 -2.31 -12.45
C PRO A 199 -14.83 -1.16 -12.98
N GLY A 200 -13.55 -1.44 -13.25
CA GLY A 200 -12.61 -0.42 -13.68
C GLY A 200 -11.20 -0.97 -13.84
N LEU A 201 -10.23 -0.10 -13.87
CA LEU A 201 -8.81 -0.42 -14.00
C LEU A 201 -8.05 -0.01 -12.77
N ARG A 202 -6.94 -0.70 -12.52
CA ARG A 202 -6.01 -0.40 -11.44
C ARG A 202 -4.57 -0.50 -11.96
N LEU A 203 -3.89 0.63 -12.00
CA LEU A 203 -2.50 0.69 -12.43
C LEU A 203 -1.58 0.78 -11.22
N TRP A 204 -0.46 0.08 -11.29
CA TRP A 204 0.58 0.20 -10.28
C TRP A 204 1.58 1.30 -10.65
N GLY A 205 1.72 2.30 -9.78
CA GLY A 205 2.59 3.48 -9.98
C GLY A 205 3.72 3.60 -8.95
N GLY A 206 4.11 2.50 -8.27
CA GLY A 206 5.19 2.52 -7.28
C GLY A 206 6.54 2.93 -7.86
N ALA A 207 7.47 3.33 -6.99
CA ALA A 207 8.75 3.93 -7.38
C ALA A 207 9.69 3.04 -8.21
N THR A 208 9.47 1.73 -8.24
CA THR A 208 10.22 0.79 -9.08
C THR A 208 9.73 0.76 -10.53
N VAL A 209 8.59 1.39 -10.83
CA VAL A 209 8.12 1.60 -12.21
C VAL A 209 8.79 2.85 -12.77
N GLU A 210 9.31 2.75 -13.99
CA GLU A 210 9.84 3.88 -14.75
C GLU A 210 8.74 4.51 -15.61
N SER A 211 8.66 5.84 -15.59
CA SER A 211 7.69 6.64 -16.36
C SER A 211 8.24 7.12 -17.69
#